data_fda8e6f58c8f51dfdccc7f74a8d3b810
#
_entry.id   fda8e6f58c8f51dfdccc7f74a8d3b810
#
_cell.length_a   1.000
_cell.length_b   1.000
_cell.length_c   1.000
_cell.angle_alpha   90.00
_cell.angle_beta   90.00
_cell.angle_gamma   90.00
#
_symmetry.space_group_name_H-M   'P 1'
#
loop_
_entity.id
_entity.type
_entity.pdbx_description
1 polymer ?
#
loop_
_entity_poly.entity_id
_entity_poly.type
_entity_poly.pdbx_seq_one_letter_code
_entity_poly.pdbx_strand_id
1 'polypeptide(L)'
;MCKTESAAAQITAFLDSATKLTPEAIDLELVEVLNAAPGIDPGEALLFAGAANSEEGRVLTGDKRALFGLAEQDLEQISPLLNNKVITLEALIQGFVQLDHHTTQHCIRTNPRVDKALTNVFGVSLAAAEESIHAGLASYVGHVRKALGPILSSGPPFD
;
A
#
# COMPACT_ATOMS: atom_id res chain seq x y z
N MET A 1 -4.09 17.89 -1.62
CA MET A 1 -5.04 18.86 -2.21
C MET A 1 -5.21 18.52 -3.67
N CYS A 2 -6.45 18.17 -4.09
CA CYS A 2 -6.74 17.82 -5.49
C CYS A 2 -6.57 19.07 -6.36
N LYS A 3 -5.85 18.92 -7.48
CA LYS A 3 -5.53 20.04 -8.36
C LYS A 3 -6.55 20.29 -9.47
N THR A 4 -7.49 19.37 -9.65
CA THR A 4 -8.55 19.48 -10.67
C THR A 4 -9.90 19.14 -10.06
N GLU A 5 -10.97 19.80 -10.55
CA GLU A 5 -12.36 19.51 -10.14
C GLU A 5 -12.75 18.06 -10.45
N SER A 6 -12.27 17.51 -11.58
CA SER A 6 -12.51 16.12 -11.95
C SER A 6 -11.91 15.13 -10.94
N ALA A 7 -10.67 15.35 -10.49
CA ALA A 7 -10.04 14.48 -9.48
C ALA A 7 -10.75 14.60 -8.12
N ALA A 8 -11.17 15.80 -7.74
CA ALA A 8 -11.95 16.01 -6.52
C ALA A 8 -13.29 15.27 -6.58
N ALA A 9 -14.01 15.39 -7.71
CA ALA A 9 -15.29 14.69 -7.91
C ALA A 9 -15.14 13.17 -7.87
N GLN A 10 -14.09 12.60 -8.48
CA GLN A 10 -13.79 11.16 -8.43
C GLN A 10 -13.50 10.67 -7.01
N ILE A 11 -12.70 11.42 -6.24
CA ILE A 11 -12.42 11.09 -4.83
C ILE A 11 -13.70 11.17 -4.00
N THR A 12 -14.53 12.22 -4.19
CA THR A 12 -15.80 12.33 -3.46
C THR A 12 -16.72 11.15 -3.79
N ALA A 13 -16.89 10.81 -5.06
CA ALA A 13 -17.70 9.67 -5.47
C ALA A 13 -17.18 8.33 -4.88
N PHE A 14 -15.87 8.15 -4.84
CA PHE A 14 -15.26 6.99 -4.20
C PHE A 14 -15.57 6.96 -2.69
N LEU A 15 -15.36 8.08 -1.98
CA LEU A 15 -15.62 8.17 -0.54
C LEU A 15 -17.10 7.95 -0.20
N ASP A 16 -18.01 8.43 -1.05
CA ASP A 16 -19.45 8.21 -0.89
C ASP A 16 -19.86 6.74 -1.09
N SER A 17 -19.11 6.00 -1.91
CA SER A 17 -19.30 4.56 -2.12
C SER A 17 -18.58 3.67 -1.11
N ALA A 18 -17.57 4.20 -0.43
CA ALA A 18 -16.76 3.44 0.50
C ALA A 18 -17.51 3.10 1.80
N THR A 19 -17.41 1.85 2.22
CA THR A 19 -17.92 1.43 3.53
C THR A 19 -17.01 1.94 4.62
N LYS A 20 -17.58 2.58 5.64
CA LYS A 20 -16.83 3.04 6.81
C LYS A 20 -16.55 1.86 7.74
N LEU A 21 -15.35 1.81 8.29
CA LEU A 21 -15.06 0.91 9.40
C LEU A 21 -15.93 1.30 10.60
N THR A 22 -16.60 0.31 11.18
CA THR A 22 -17.36 0.50 12.41
C THR A 22 -16.52 0.04 13.61
N PRO A 23 -16.79 0.54 14.83
CA PRO A 23 -16.05 0.11 16.02
C PRO A 23 -16.07 -1.41 16.24
N GLU A 24 -17.17 -2.08 15.87
CA GLU A 24 -17.35 -3.52 16.03
C GLU A 24 -16.45 -4.33 15.05
N ALA A 25 -16.03 -3.70 13.97
CA ALA A 25 -15.11 -4.30 12.99
C ALA A 25 -13.63 -4.16 13.39
N ILE A 26 -13.32 -3.57 14.54
CA ILE A 26 -11.96 -3.23 14.93
C ILE A 26 -11.63 -3.92 16.27
N ASP A 27 -10.51 -4.63 16.30
CA ASP A 27 -9.91 -5.15 17.52
C ASP A 27 -9.14 -4.01 18.22
N LEU A 28 -9.70 -3.49 19.32
CA LEU A 28 -9.11 -2.36 20.06
C LEU A 28 -7.81 -2.74 20.78
N GLU A 29 -7.64 -3.98 21.21
CA GLU A 29 -6.39 -4.44 21.84
C GLU A 29 -5.26 -4.45 20.80
N LEU A 30 -5.55 -4.92 19.59
CA LEU A 30 -4.60 -4.86 18.49
C LEU A 30 -4.28 -3.43 18.09
N VAL A 31 -5.27 -2.52 18.10
CA VAL A 31 -5.02 -1.08 17.85
C VAL A 31 -4.05 -0.50 18.86
N GLU A 32 -4.20 -0.81 20.15
CA GLU A 32 -3.29 -0.31 21.20
C GLU A 32 -1.86 -0.82 20.98
N VAL A 33 -1.69 -2.11 20.66
CA VAL A 33 -0.40 -2.71 20.35
C VAL A 33 0.25 -2.04 19.14
N LEU A 34 -0.49 -1.89 18.04
CA LEU A 34 0.01 -1.29 16.80
C LEU A 34 0.33 0.21 16.99
N ASN A 35 -0.49 0.93 17.75
CA ASN A 35 -0.29 2.36 18.00
C ASN A 35 0.93 2.65 18.90
N ALA A 36 1.37 1.67 19.67
CA ALA A 36 2.61 1.76 20.44
C ALA A 36 3.87 1.56 19.56
N ALA A 37 3.70 1.06 18.34
CA ALA A 37 4.79 0.78 17.42
C ALA A 37 5.38 2.05 16.81
N PRO A 38 6.71 2.24 16.82
CA PRO A 38 7.34 3.35 16.12
C PRO A 38 6.99 3.35 14.64
N GLY A 39 6.56 4.50 14.10
CA GLY A 39 6.27 4.66 12.68
C GLY A 39 4.86 4.28 12.23
N ILE A 40 4.03 3.73 13.11
CA ILE A 40 2.60 3.48 12.84
C ILE A 40 1.80 4.62 13.47
N ASP A 41 1.02 5.32 12.68
CA ASP A 41 0.10 6.34 13.21
C ASP A 41 -1.25 5.74 13.63
N PRO A 42 -2.09 6.46 14.40
CA PRO A 42 -3.38 5.94 14.87
C PRO A 42 -4.33 5.53 13.73
N GLY A 43 -4.29 6.20 12.59
CA GLY A 43 -5.09 5.85 11.42
C GLY A 43 -4.63 4.54 10.78
N GLU A 44 -3.32 4.34 10.68
CA GLU A 44 -2.73 3.11 10.17
C GLU A 44 -2.98 1.92 11.10
N ALA A 45 -2.88 2.13 12.43
CA ALA A 45 -3.22 1.12 13.43
C ALA A 45 -4.68 0.64 13.28
N LEU A 46 -5.63 1.56 13.07
CA LEU A 46 -7.04 1.23 12.83
C LEU A 46 -7.22 0.43 11.53
N LEU A 47 -6.52 0.79 10.44
CA LEU A 47 -6.60 0.08 9.16
C LEU A 47 -6.04 -1.35 9.27
N PHE A 48 -4.89 -1.53 9.92
CA PHE A 48 -4.31 -2.85 10.15
C PHE A 48 -5.20 -3.71 11.03
N ALA A 49 -5.73 -3.18 12.13
CA ALA A 49 -6.63 -3.91 13.03
C ALA A 49 -7.95 -4.28 12.32
N GLY A 50 -8.52 -3.38 11.52
CA GLY A 50 -9.71 -3.67 10.72
C GLY A 50 -9.48 -4.78 9.69
N ALA A 51 -8.33 -4.77 9.01
CA ALA A 51 -7.98 -5.84 8.07
C ALA A 51 -7.70 -7.17 8.78
N ALA A 52 -7.08 -7.14 9.96
CA ALA A 52 -6.84 -8.33 10.77
C ALA A 52 -8.15 -9.04 11.15
N ASN A 53 -9.17 -8.26 11.49
CA ASN A 53 -10.48 -8.76 11.93
C ASN A 53 -11.43 -9.18 10.79
N SER A 54 -11.04 -9.00 9.54
CA SER A 54 -11.82 -9.39 8.35
C SER A 54 -11.11 -10.49 7.57
N GLU A 55 -11.80 -11.57 7.19
CA GLU A 55 -11.21 -12.65 6.38
C GLU A 55 -10.70 -12.16 5.03
N GLU A 56 -11.46 -11.30 4.37
CA GLU A 56 -11.13 -10.74 3.04
C GLU A 56 -10.44 -9.37 3.13
N GLY A 57 -10.27 -8.84 4.36
CA GLY A 57 -9.68 -7.52 4.58
C GLY A 57 -8.27 -7.42 4.00
N ARG A 58 -8.01 -6.32 3.28
CA ARG A 58 -6.69 -5.98 2.76
C ARG A 58 -6.35 -4.54 3.11
N VAL A 59 -5.10 -4.28 3.40
CA VAL A 59 -4.57 -2.91 3.57
C VAL A 59 -3.67 -2.60 2.39
N LEU A 60 -3.96 -1.50 1.72
CA LEU A 60 -3.07 -0.90 0.73
C LEU A 60 -2.38 0.30 1.38
N THR A 61 -1.06 0.28 1.44
CA THR A 61 -0.28 1.41 1.97
C THR A 61 0.98 1.67 1.16
N GLY A 62 1.33 2.95 1.02
CA GLY A 62 2.63 3.41 0.50
C GLY A 62 3.55 3.91 1.63
N ASP A 63 3.09 3.95 2.88
CA ASP A 63 3.91 4.43 3.99
C ASP A 63 4.90 3.35 4.45
N LYS A 64 6.16 3.55 4.08
CA LYS A 64 7.25 2.63 4.44
C LYS A 64 7.56 2.64 5.93
N ARG A 65 7.28 3.75 6.63
CA ARG A 65 7.53 3.82 8.09
C ARG A 65 6.55 2.89 8.80
N ALA A 66 5.26 2.92 8.42
CA ALA A 66 4.26 2.01 8.95
C ALA A 66 4.59 0.55 8.65
N LEU A 67 5.02 0.25 7.41
CA LEU A 67 5.42 -1.10 7.03
C LEU A 67 6.61 -1.62 7.86
N PHE A 68 7.66 -0.80 8.07
CA PHE A 68 8.79 -1.19 8.90
C PHE A 68 8.45 -1.17 10.39
N GLY A 69 7.60 -0.23 10.85
CA GLY A 69 7.07 -0.25 12.21
C GLY A 69 6.31 -1.55 12.52
N LEU A 70 5.53 -2.05 11.55
CA LEU A 70 4.86 -3.34 11.65
C LEU A 70 5.86 -4.50 11.72
N ALA A 71 6.97 -4.44 10.97
CA ALA A 71 8.01 -5.46 10.98
C ALA A 71 8.82 -5.50 12.29
N GLU A 72 8.85 -4.42 13.06
CA GLU A 72 9.50 -4.33 14.37
C GLU A 72 8.67 -4.91 15.50
N GLN A 73 7.39 -5.24 15.24
CA GLN A 73 6.52 -5.86 16.23
C GLN A 73 6.78 -7.36 16.36
N ASP A 74 6.14 -7.98 17.35
CA ASP A 74 6.13 -9.43 17.49
C ASP A 74 5.37 -10.06 16.32
N LEU A 75 6.11 -10.39 15.25
CA LEU A 75 5.56 -10.98 14.04
C LEU A 75 4.91 -12.34 14.27
N GLU A 76 5.26 -13.07 15.33
CA GLU A 76 4.64 -14.35 15.65
C GLU A 76 3.18 -14.16 16.07
N GLN A 77 2.86 -13.04 16.71
CA GLN A 77 1.49 -12.71 17.09
C GLN A 77 0.71 -12.02 15.95
N ILE A 78 1.34 -11.14 15.19
CA ILE A 78 0.69 -10.31 14.17
C ILE A 78 0.58 -11.01 12.82
N SER A 79 1.58 -11.82 12.44
CA SER A 79 1.58 -12.52 11.15
C SER A 79 0.35 -13.38 10.89
N PRO A 80 -0.16 -14.17 11.84
CA PRO A 80 -1.37 -14.96 11.59
C PRO A 80 -2.60 -14.09 11.28
N LEU A 81 -2.70 -12.92 11.90
CA LEU A 81 -3.83 -11.98 11.76
C LEU A 81 -3.79 -11.23 10.42
N LEU A 82 -2.60 -10.87 9.96
CA LEU A 82 -2.37 -10.08 8.75
C LEU A 82 -1.79 -10.89 7.58
N ASN A 83 -1.75 -12.21 7.67
CA ASN A 83 -1.18 -13.08 6.64
C ASN A 83 -1.81 -12.79 5.26
N ASN A 84 -0.97 -12.46 4.27
CA ASN A 84 -1.35 -12.14 2.89
C ASN A 84 -2.34 -10.95 2.75
N LYS A 85 -2.38 -10.03 3.74
CA LYS A 85 -3.37 -8.94 3.79
C LYS A 85 -2.80 -7.57 3.47
N VAL A 86 -1.47 -7.38 3.48
CA VAL A 86 -0.85 -6.08 3.24
C VAL A 86 -0.35 -5.99 1.80
N ILE A 87 -0.76 -4.95 1.10
CA ILE A 87 -0.38 -4.65 -0.29
C ILE A 87 0.41 -3.34 -0.27
N THR A 88 1.61 -3.35 -0.83
CA THR A 88 2.38 -2.11 -0.99
C THR A 88 1.93 -1.31 -2.21
N LEU A 89 2.16 0.01 -2.18
CA LEU A 89 1.90 0.85 -3.35
C LEU A 89 2.65 0.34 -4.59
N GLU A 90 3.88 -0.10 -4.43
CA GLU A 90 4.69 -0.63 -5.54
C GLU A 90 4.11 -1.92 -6.12
N ALA A 91 3.55 -2.80 -5.28
CA ALA A 91 2.87 -4.01 -5.76
C ALA A 91 1.58 -3.66 -6.54
N LEU A 92 0.81 -2.67 -6.06
CA LEU A 92 -0.35 -2.15 -6.79
C LEU A 92 0.06 -1.59 -8.16
N ILE A 93 1.08 -0.74 -8.19
CA ILE A 93 1.58 -0.13 -9.44
C ILE A 93 2.14 -1.21 -10.39
N GLN A 94 2.76 -2.26 -9.86
CA GLN A 94 3.21 -3.40 -10.67
C GLN A 94 2.02 -4.08 -11.37
N GLY A 95 0.90 -4.26 -10.70
CA GLY A 95 -0.34 -4.74 -11.30
C GLY A 95 -0.84 -3.81 -12.43
N PHE A 96 -0.85 -2.49 -12.20
CA PHE A 96 -1.23 -1.54 -13.25
C PHE A 96 -0.29 -1.56 -14.46
N VAL A 97 1.01 -1.72 -14.26
CA VAL A 97 1.98 -1.88 -15.37
C VAL A 97 1.67 -3.11 -16.20
N GLN A 98 1.27 -4.22 -15.58
CA GLN A 98 0.86 -5.44 -16.28
C GLN A 98 -0.43 -5.26 -17.09
N LEU A 99 -1.36 -4.43 -16.62
CA LEU A 99 -2.61 -4.15 -17.32
C LEU A 99 -2.40 -3.16 -18.48
N ASP A 100 -1.72 -2.05 -18.24
CA ASP A 100 -1.42 -1.02 -19.22
C ASP A 100 -0.15 -0.24 -18.82
N HIS A 101 0.98 -0.69 -19.35
CA HIS A 101 2.29 -0.08 -19.11
C HIS A 101 2.32 1.39 -19.51
N HIS A 102 1.83 1.71 -20.72
CA HIS A 102 1.97 3.06 -21.27
C HIS A 102 1.17 4.09 -20.47
N THR A 103 -0.09 3.79 -20.17
CA THR A 103 -0.94 4.66 -19.36
C THR A 103 -0.36 4.83 -17.95
N THR A 104 0.08 3.74 -17.31
CA THR A 104 0.67 3.78 -15.98
C THR A 104 1.94 4.63 -15.97
N GLN A 105 2.85 4.43 -16.91
CA GLN A 105 4.07 5.21 -17.04
C GLN A 105 3.76 6.71 -17.27
N HIS A 106 2.81 7.02 -18.13
CA HIS A 106 2.38 8.40 -18.37
C HIS A 106 1.85 9.04 -17.08
N CYS A 107 0.93 8.37 -16.35
CA CYS A 107 0.36 8.88 -15.12
C CYS A 107 1.40 9.17 -14.05
N ILE A 108 2.34 8.26 -13.83
CA ILE A 108 3.42 8.44 -12.82
C ILE A 108 4.32 9.61 -13.23
N ARG A 109 4.77 9.67 -14.48
CA ARG A 109 5.72 10.68 -14.95
C ARG A 109 5.13 12.09 -15.05
N THR A 110 3.83 12.23 -15.23
CA THR A 110 3.14 13.52 -15.21
C THR A 110 2.89 14.03 -13.78
N ASN A 111 3.04 13.16 -12.77
CA ASN A 111 2.84 13.49 -11.36
C ASN A 111 4.07 13.16 -10.48
N PRO A 112 5.28 13.64 -10.80
CA PRO A 112 6.54 13.20 -10.18
C PRO A 112 6.69 13.56 -8.69
N ARG A 113 5.79 14.40 -8.15
CA ARG A 113 5.82 14.81 -6.74
C ARG A 113 4.97 13.92 -5.83
N VAL A 114 4.22 12.98 -6.40
CA VAL A 114 3.32 12.12 -5.62
C VAL A 114 4.11 11.07 -4.85
N ASP A 115 5.03 10.41 -5.53
CA ASP A 115 5.92 9.43 -4.90
C ASP A 115 7.31 9.47 -5.56
N LYS A 116 8.35 9.65 -4.72
CA LYS A 116 9.73 9.77 -5.19
C LYS A 116 10.30 8.44 -5.66
N ALA A 117 9.94 7.34 -5.02
CA ALA A 117 10.44 6.01 -5.39
C ALA A 117 9.87 5.60 -6.76
N LEU A 118 8.56 5.78 -6.96
CA LEU A 118 7.93 5.54 -8.25
C LEU A 118 8.52 6.46 -9.33
N THR A 119 8.72 7.75 -9.06
CA THR A 119 9.34 8.68 -10.01
C THR A 119 10.71 8.19 -10.47
N ASN A 120 11.53 7.67 -9.56
CA ASN A 120 12.85 7.14 -9.91
C ASN A 120 12.74 5.87 -10.77
N VAL A 121 11.82 4.96 -10.42
CA VAL A 121 11.59 3.70 -11.17
C VAL A 121 11.13 3.99 -12.60
N PHE A 122 10.20 4.93 -12.77
CA PHE A 122 9.62 5.24 -14.09
C PHE A 122 10.45 6.22 -14.93
N GLY A 123 11.54 6.74 -14.37
CA GLY A 123 12.52 7.61 -15.02
C GLY A 123 12.21 9.09 -14.86
N VAL A 124 13.15 9.82 -14.25
CA VAL A 124 13.04 11.27 -13.95
C VAL A 124 13.06 12.12 -15.22
N SER A 125 14.11 11.99 -16.01
CA SER A 125 14.32 12.81 -17.22
C SER A 125 13.81 12.10 -18.49
N LEU A 126 14.15 10.83 -18.66
CA LEU A 126 13.71 9.99 -19.76
C LEU A 126 12.80 8.89 -19.21
N ALA A 127 11.87 8.41 -20.05
CA ALA A 127 11.06 7.25 -19.74
C ALA A 127 11.97 6.01 -19.57
N ALA A 128 11.79 5.29 -18.47
CA ALA A 128 12.49 4.04 -18.25
C ALA A 128 11.94 2.95 -19.18
N ALA A 129 12.78 1.99 -19.57
CA ALA A 129 12.34 0.81 -20.29
C ALA A 129 11.45 -0.06 -19.38
N GLU A 130 10.53 -0.81 -19.97
CA GLU A 130 9.55 -1.64 -19.25
C GLU A 130 10.23 -2.65 -18.32
N GLU A 131 11.28 -3.33 -18.80
CA GLU A 131 12.04 -4.28 -17.98
C GLU A 131 12.69 -3.62 -16.77
N SER A 132 13.15 -2.37 -16.91
CA SER A 132 13.74 -1.59 -15.82
C SER A 132 12.68 -1.21 -14.78
N ILE A 133 11.46 -0.89 -15.22
CA ILE A 133 10.33 -0.60 -14.35
C ILE A 133 9.95 -1.85 -13.56
N HIS A 134 9.79 -3.00 -14.21
CA HIS A 134 9.50 -4.26 -13.54
C HIS A 134 10.58 -4.63 -12.51
N ALA A 135 11.84 -4.52 -12.89
CA ALA A 135 12.96 -4.80 -11.99
C ALA A 135 12.98 -3.84 -10.78
N GLY A 136 12.74 -2.54 -11.01
CA GLY A 136 12.67 -1.53 -9.97
C GLY A 136 11.54 -1.76 -8.97
N LEU A 137 10.31 -1.98 -9.47
CA LEU A 137 9.15 -2.28 -8.62
C LEU A 137 9.36 -3.57 -7.81
N ALA A 138 9.82 -4.64 -8.47
CA ALA A 138 10.12 -5.91 -7.82
C ALA A 138 11.20 -5.77 -6.72
N SER A 139 12.20 -4.92 -6.94
CA SER A 139 13.24 -4.63 -5.93
C SER A 139 12.65 -3.99 -4.67
N TYR A 140 11.76 -2.99 -4.83
CA TYR A 140 11.10 -2.36 -3.69
C TYR A 140 10.19 -3.32 -2.93
N VAL A 141 9.33 -4.07 -3.64
CA VAL A 141 8.47 -5.09 -3.04
C VAL A 141 9.30 -6.16 -2.32
N GLY A 142 10.39 -6.62 -2.95
CA GLY A 142 11.30 -7.60 -2.37
C GLY A 142 12.00 -7.12 -1.09
N HIS A 143 12.33 -5.82 -1.01
CA HIS A 143 12.92 -5.24 0.19
C HIS A 143 11.94 -5.27 1.37
N VAL A 144 10.69 -4.84 1.15
CA VAL A 144 9.64 -4.88 2.20
C VAL A 144 9.28 -6.32 2.57
N ARG A 145 9.25 -7.24 1.59
CA ARG A 145 8.96 -8.67 1.82
C ARG A 145 9.99 -9.34 2.74
N LYS A 146 11.25 -8.94 2.66
CA LYS A 146 12.29 -9.46 3.58
C LYS A 146 12.02 -9.10 5.04
N ALA A 147 11.36 -7.96 5.29
CA ALA A 147 11.03 -7.51 6.63
C ALA A 147 9.70 -8.10 7.13
N LEU A 148 8.67 -8.09 6.28
CA LEU A 148 7.30 -8.46 6.67
C LEU A 148 6.91 -9.91 6.36
N GLY A 149 7.69 -10.62 5.52
CA GLY A 149 7.45 -12.03 5.21
C GLY A 149 6.03 -12.33 4.73
N PRO A 150 5.30 -13.20 5.43
CA PRO A 150 3.98 -13.67 5.00
C PRO A 150 2.86 -12.63 5.13
N ILE A 151 3.09 -11.52 5.81
CA ILE A 151 2.10 -10.42 5.94
C ILE A 151 1.82 -9.79 4.58
N LEU A 152 2.86 -9.68 3.73
CA LEU A 152 2.67 -9.13 2.39
C LEU A 152 1.90 -10.09 1.48
N SER A 153 0.94 -9.52 0.73
CA SER A 153 0.25 -10.22 -0.33
C SER A 153 1.22 -10.83 -1.34
N SER A 154 0.95 -12.06 -1.75
CA SER A 154 1.81 -12.84 -2.65
C SER A 154 1.64 -12.47 -4.13
N GLY A 155 0.56 -11.80 -4.49
CA GLY A 155 0.23 -11.42 -5.87
C GLY A 155 -0.13 -9.94 -6.02
N PRO A 156 -0.30 -9.46 -7.27
CA PRO A 156 -0.92 -8.18 -7.53
C PRO A 156 -2.37 -8.20 -7.02
N PRO A 157 -2.95 -7.02 -6.69
CA PRO A 157 -4.30 -6.95 -6.10
C PRO A 157 -5.44 -7.23 -7.09
N PHE A 158 -5.13 -7.60 -8.30
CA PHE A 158 -6.08 -7.88 -9.38
C PHE A 158 -5.95 -9.35 -9.79
N ASP A 159 -6.87 -10.18 -9.33
CA ASP A 159 -7.16 -11.52 -9.85
C ASP A 159 -8.48 -11.47 -10.64
#